data_25b96ecbb67ac9a494d2f6ed206921a9
#
_entry.id   25b96ecbb67ac9a494d2f6ed206921a9
#
_cell.length_a   1.000
_cell.length_b   1.000
_cell.length_c   1.000
_cell.angle_alpha   90.00
_cell.angle_beta   90.00
_cell.angle_gamma   90.00
#
_symmetry.space_group_name_H-M   'P 1'
#
loop_
_entity.id
_entity.type
_entity.pdbx_description
1 polymer ?
#
loop_
_entity_poly.entity_id
_entity_poly.type
_entity_poly.pdbx_seq_one_letter_code
_entity_poly.pdbx_strand_id
1 'polypeptide(L)'
;MLVVVSDTHSSEDHRLRGRTLTAVREADTVVHVGDFYREAVLDAFEAEARTLRAVYGNNDDAAIRDRVPKARTVEYAGVRFAVTHRHRGGDTGLVMFGRERGADAVIYGHSHTPRFDGSTALPLINPGSHAQPRGNRPAHAEIEPAGAADAGGEGDAAGELIGRLVTPDSEVFEEFRLGR
;
A
#
# COMPACT_ATOMS: atom_id res chain seq x y z
N MET A 1 9.97 8.19 1.82
CA MET A 1 9.17 7.04 2.28
C MET A 1 7.92 6.93 1.41
N LEU A 2 7.55 5.71 0.99
CA LEU A 2 6.27 5.35 0.40
C LEU A 2 5.40 4.71 1.49
N VAL A 3 4.18 5.21 1.70
CA VAL A 3 3.22 4.64 2.66
C VAL A 3 2.05 4.02 1.91
N VAL A 4 1.63 2.83 2.33
CA VAL A 4 0.49 2.14 1.74
C VAL A 4 -0.60 1.94 2.79
N VAL A 5 -1.82 2.37 2.47
CA VAL A 5 -3.03 2.19 3.28
C VAL A 5 -4.16 1.63 2.43
N SER A 6 -5.14 0.99 3.04
CA SER A 6 -6.29 0.39 2.36
C SER A 6 -7.50 0.24 3.29
N ASP A 7 -8.65 0.02 2.68
CA ASP A 7 -9.85 -0.47 3.37
C ASP A 7 -10.27 0.42 4.56
N THR A 8 -10.32 1.73 4.35
CA THR A 8 -10.69 2.71 5.38
C THR A 8 -12.15 2.59 5.81
N HIS A 9 -13.06 2.33 4.85
CA HIS A 9 -14.50 2.14 5.08
C HIS A 9 -15.12 3.19 6.01
N SER A 10 -14.88 4.46 5.72
CA SER A 10 -15.42 5.59 6.48
C SER A 10 -16.39 6.40 5.63
N SER A 11 -17.29 7.13 6.30
CA SER A 11 -18.26 8.00 5.63
C SER A 11 -17.88 9.48 5.67
N GLU A 12 -16.97 9.88 6.57
CA GLU A 12 -16.73 11.28 6.89
C GLU A 12 -15.26 11.68 6.77
N ASP A 13 -14.33 10.87 7.31
CA ASP A 13 -12.92 11.20 7.33
C ASP A 13 -12.00 9.99 7.14
N HIS A 14 -10.70 10.22 7.05
CA HIS A 14 -9.67 9.20 6.82
C HIS A 14 -9.42 8.25 8.01
N ARG A 15 -9.89 8.55 9.20
CA ARG A 15 -9.69 7.77 10.45
C ARG A 15 -8.23 7.43 10.77
N LEU A 16 -7.30 8.19 10.20
CA LEU A 16 -5.87 8.04 10.50
C LEU A 16 -5.58 8.43 11.94
N ARG A 17 -4.72 7.68 12.61
CA ARG A 17 -4.30 7.95 13.98
C ARG A 17 -2.88 7.45 14.23
N GLY A 18 -2.26 7.95 15.31
CA GLY A 18 -0.94 7.50 15.77
C GLY A 18 0.09 7.47 14.65
N ARG A 19 0.87 6.41 14.57
CA ARG A 19 1.93 6.26 13.57
C ARG A 19 1.40 6.34 12.14
N THR A 20 0.22 5.78 11.85
CA THR A 20 -0.34 5.81 10.49
C THR A 20 -0.57 7.25 10.01
N LEU A 21 -1.10 8.13 10.87
CA LEU A 21 -1.28 9.55 10.53
C LEU A 21 0.07 10.25 10.30
N THR A 22 1.02 10.03 11.21
CA THR A 22 2.37 10.59 11.08
C THR A 22 3.04 10.12 9.80
N ALA A 23 2.98 8.82 9.50
CA ALA A 23 3.57 8.24 8.30
C ALA A 23 2.97 8.83 7.01
N VAL A 24 1.64 8.98 6.95
CA VAL A 24 0.94 9.58 5.79
C VAL A 24 1.39 11.03 5.55
N ARG A 25 1.55 11.83 6.62
CA ARG A 25 2.01 13.22 6.53
C ARG A 25 3.48 13.37 6.12
N GLU A 26 4.33 12.45 6.55
CA GLU A 26 5.77 12.43 6.28
C GLU A 26 6.13 11.80 4.92
N ALA A 27 5.25 10.98 4.37
CA ALA A 27 5.49 10.27 3.13
C ALA A 27 5.71 11.19 1.92
N ASP A 28 6.63 10.83 1.04
CA ASP A 28 6.77 11.44 -0.28
C ASP A 28 5.59 11.07 -1.18
N THR A 29 5.12 9.83 -1.03
CA THR A 29 3.97 9.27 -1.75
C THR A 29 3.16 8.37 -0.82
N VAL A 30 1.85 8.56 -0.84
CA VAL A 30 0.86 7.68 -0.21
C VAL A 30 0.13 6.91 -1.29
N VAL A 31 0.06 5.59 -1.15
CA VAL A 31 -0.77 4.71 -1.98
C VAL A 31 -2.00 4.28 -1.19
N HIS A 32 -3.20 4.64 -1.66
CA HIS A 32 -4.43 4.10 -1.08
C HIS A 32 -5.03 3.05 -2.01
N VAL A 33 -5.23 1.85 -1.50
CA VAL A 33 -5.56 0.66 -2.31
C VAL A 33 -7.07 0.40 -2.41
N GLY A 34 -7.89 1.46 -2.20
CA GLY A 34 -9.34 1.42 -2.38
C GLY A 34 -10.14 1.07 -1.12
N ASP A 35 -11.45 1.06 -1.29
CA ASP A 35 -12.44 0.96 -0.21
C ASP A 35 -12.32 2.11 0.80
N PHE A 36 -12.31 3.34 0.27
CA PHE A 36 -12.52 4.57 1.06
C PHE A 36 -13.92 4.61 1.65
N TYR A 37 -14.90 4.29 0.81
CA TYR A 37 -16.34 4.25 0.98
C TYR A 37 -17.06 5.50 0.46
N ARG A 38 -16.66 6.73 0.86
CA ARG A 38 -17.27 8.00 0.43
C ARG A 38 -16.21 9.00 -0.04
N GLU A 39 -16.62 9.88 -0.98
CA GLU A 39 -15.76 10.91 -1.56
C GLU A 39 -15.08 11.79 -0.50
N ALA A 40 -15.78 12.16 0.57
CA ALA A 40 -15.21 12.94 1.68
C ALA A 40 -13.97 12.29 2.31
N VAL A 41 -13.88 10.95 2.29
CA VAL A 41 -12.71 10.23 2.80
C VAL A 41 -11.52 10.37 1.83
N LEU A 42 -11.76 10.33 0.52
CA LEU A 42 -10.73 10.59 -0.49
C LEU A 42 -10.19 12.03 -0.33
N ASP A 43 -11.09 13.02 -0.19
CA ASP A 43 -10.72 14.42 0.06
C ASP A 43 -9.86 14.57 1.33
N ALA A 44 -10.24 13.87 2.40
CA ALA A 44 -9.49 13.89 3.65
C ALA A 44 -8.07 13.30 3.48
N PHE A 45 -7.89 12.24 2.68
CA PHE A 45 -6.55 11.71 2.36
C PHE A 45 -5.76 12.65 1.46
N GLU A 46 -6.39 13.32 0.50
CA GLU A 46 -5.73 14.33 -0.35
C GLU A 46 -5.25 15.54 0.46
N ALA A 47 -5.97 15.91 1.52
CA ALA A 47 -5.58 16.98 2.41
C ALA A 47 -4.37 16.63 3.31
N GLU A 48 -4.21 15.36 3.69
CA GLU A 48 -3.13 14.90 4.57
C GLU A 48 -1.86 14.50 3.80
N ALA A 49 -2.00 13.90 2.62
CA ALA A 49 -0.89 13.35 1.87
C ALA A 49 -0.23 14.40 0.96
N ARG A 50 1.10 14.46 0.96
CA ARG A 50 1.84 15.30 0.00
C ARG A 50 1.58 14.90 -1.45
N THR A 51 1.52 13.60 -1.71
CA THR A 51 1.16 13.02 -3.00
C THR A 51 0.33 11.76 -2.76
N LEU A 52 -0.93 11.76 -3.21
CA LEU A 52 -1.80 10.58 -3.15
C LEU A 52 -1.85 9.87 -4.49
N ARG A 53 -1.66 8.56 -4.48
CA ARG A 53 -1.82 7.64 -5.61
C ARG A 53 -2.84 6.57 -5.24
N ALA A 54 -4.10 6.77 -5.62
CA ALA A 54 -5.18 5.89 -5.21
C ALA A 54 -5.74 5.04 -6.35
N VAL A 55 -6.35 3.91 -5.99
CA VAL A 55 -7.26 3.14 -6.83
C VAL A 55 -8.59 2.99 -6.10
N TYR A 56 -9.70 2.77 -6.83
CA TYR A 56 -10.96 2.50 -6.16
C TYR A 56 -11.12 1.00 -5.83
N GLY A 57 -11.88 0.73 -4.76
CA GLY A 57 -12.29 -0.60 -4.36
C GLY A 57 -13.73 -0.95 -4.75
N ASN A 58 -14.22 -2.06 -4.26
CA ASN A 58 -15.58 -2.52 -4.61
C ASN A 58 -16.68 -1.81 -3.83
N ASN A 59 -16.37 -1.21 -2.69
CA ASN A 59 -17.33 -0.50 -1.85
C ASN A 59 -17.31 1.03 -2.05
N ASP A 60 -16.45 1.52 -2.92
CA ASP A 60 -16.37 2.95 -3.23
C ASP A 60 -17.56 3.41 -4.05
N ASP A 61 -18.05 4.63 -3.76
CA ASP A 61 -19.16 5.24 -4.49
C ASP A 61 -18.75 5.70 -5.91
N ALA A 62 -19.72 6.20 -6.67
CA ALA A 62 -19.50 6.62 -8.04
C ALA A 62 -18.54 7.81 -8.12
N ALA A 63 -18.63 8.76 -7.17
CA ALA A 63 -17.78 9.94 -7.17
C ALA A 63 -16.28 9.58 -7.03
N ILE A 64 -15.93 8.61 -6.17
CA ILE A 64 -14.56 8.10 -6.06
C ILE A 64 -14.13 7.41 -7.36
N ARG A 65 -15.00 6.60 -7.98
CA ARG A 65 -14.68 5.86 -9.22
C ARG A 65 -14.46 6.77 -10.42
N ASP A 66 -15.07 7.95 -10.42
CA ASP A 66 -14.87 8.96 -11.45
C ASP A 66 -13.53 9.71 -11.27
N ARG A 67 -12.98 9.75 -10.05
CA ARG A 67 -11.74 10.47 -9.71
C ARG A 67 -10.48 9.61 -9.74
N VAL A 68 -10.58 8.33 -9.40
CA VAL A 68 -9.42 7.43 -9.33
C VAL A 68 -9.63 6.16 -10.15
N PRO A 69 -8.58 5.60 -10.78
CA PRO A 69 -8.70 4.42 -11.62
C PRO A 69 -8.91 3.15 -10.79
N LYS A 70 -9.37 2.08 -11.47
CA LYS A 70 -9.48 0.74 -10.87
C LYS A 70 -8.13 0.11 -10.53
N ALA A 71 -7.11 0.46 -11.29
CA ALA A 71 -5.76 -0.05 -11.14
C ALA A 71 -4.76 0.96 -11.70
N ARG A 72 -3.54 0.95 -11.20
CA ARG A 72 -2.44 1.79 -11.69
C ARG A 72 -1.09 1.15 -11.46
N THR A 73 -0.05 1.74 -12.04
CA THR A 73 1.33 1.52 -11.63
C THR A 73 1.83 2.73 -10.84
N VAL A 74 2.70 2.47 -9.87
CA VAL A 74 3.42 3.48 -9.08
C VAL A 74 4.90 3.12 -9.11
N GLU A 75 5.75 4.08 -9.39
CA GLU A 75 7.19 3.93 -9.30
C GLU A 75 7.71 4.65 -8.06
N TYR A 76 8.55 3.96 -7.31
CA TYR A 76 9.20 4.52 -6.13
C TYR A 76 10.60 3.93 -5.99
N ALA A 77 11.62 4.81 -5.93
CA ALA A 77 13.04 4.46 -5.80
C ALA A 77 13.50 3.34 -6.76
N GLY A 78 13.04 3.38 -8.02
CA GLY A 78 13.42 2.43 -9.07
C GLY A 78 12.62 1.13 -9.08
N VAL A 79 11.74 0.88 -8.12
CA VAL A 79 10.83 -0.27 -8.08
C VAL A 79 9.44 0.12 -8.61
N ARG A 80 8.88 -0.71 -9.49
CA ARG A 80 7.54 -0.52 -10.07
C ARG A 80 6.54 -1.41 -9.37
N PHE A 81 5.52 -0.80 -8.79
CA PHE A 81 4.40 -1.46 -8.13
C PHE A 81 3.15 -1.47 -9.02
N ALA A 82 2.56 -2.64 -9.25
CA ALA A 82 1.21 -2.73 -9.80
C ALA A 82 0.20 -2.67 -8.64
N VAL A 83 -0.74 -1.72 -8.70
CA VAL A 83 -1.69 -1.45 -7.62
C VAL A 83 -3.11 -1.76 -8.09
N THR A 84 -3.82 -2.58 -7.32
CA THR A 84 -5.25 -2.88 -7.53
C THR A 84 -5.90 -3.24 -6.20
N HIS A 85 -7.19 -2.91 -6.02
CA HIS A 85 -7.86 -3.27 -4.77
C HIS A 85 -7.99 -4.79 -4.60
N ARG A 86 -8.43 -5.49 -5.66
CA ARG A 86 -8.54 -6.96 -5.67
C ARG A 86 -8.43 -7.54 -7.09
N HIS A 87 -8.11 -8.84 -7.16
CA HIS A 87 -8.14 -9.59 -8.41
C HIS A 87 -8.88 -10.92 -8.25
N ARG A 88 -9.70 -11.29 -9.24
CA ARG A 88 -10.56 -12.51 -9.16
C ARG A 88 -9.77 -13.82 -9.14
N GLY A 89 -8.56 -13.87 -9.62
CA GLY A 89 -7.74 -15.05 -9.69
C GLY A 89 -6.90 -15.32 -8.43
N GLY A 90 -7.19 -14.65 -7.30
CA GLY A 90 -6.37 -14.76 -6.09
C GLY A 90 -4.91 -14.39 -6.35
N ASP A 91 -3.97 -15.03 -5.65
CA ASP A 91 -2.53 -14.72 -5.75
C ASP A 91 -1.99 -14.93 -7.18
N THR A 92 -2.39 -16.01 -7.85
CA THR A 92 -2.01 -16.25 -9.26
C THR A 92 -2.49 -15.12 -10.16
N GLY A 93 -3.73 -14.66 -9.97
CA GLY A 93 -4.28 -13.54 -10.72
C GLY A 93 -3.56 -12.23 -10.43
N LEU A 94 -3.17 -11.97 -9.19
CA LEU A 94 -2.37 -10.80 -8.81
C LEU A 94 -0.97 -10.83 -9.45
N VAL A 95 -0.30 -11.97 -9.45
CA VAL A 95 1.00 -12.16 -10.11
C VAL A 95 0.90 -11.91 -11.62
N MET A 96 -0.11 -12.46 -12.29
CA MET A 96 -0.33 -12.21 -13.72
C MET A 96 -0.63 -10.73 -14.01
N PHE A 97 -1.48 -10.09 -13.19
CA PHE A 97 -1.77 -8.67 -13.27
C PHE A 97 -0.51 -7.79 -13.15
N GLY A 98 0.41 -8.14 -12.24
CA GLY A 98 1.68 -7.45 -12.07
C GLY A 98 2.60 -7.64 -13.30
N ARG A 99 2.74 -8.87 -13.78
CA ARG A 99 3.57 -9.19 -14.96
C ARG A 99 3.12 -8.45 -16.22
N GLU A 100 1.82 -8.38 -16.48
CA GLU A 100 1.25 -7.65 -17.61
C GLU A 100 1.61 -6.14 -17.59
N ARG A 101 1.98 -5.61 -16.41
CA ARG A 101 2.36 -4.20 -16.19
C ARG A 101 3.86 -3.98 -16.03
N GLY A 102 4.66 -5.04 -16.18
CA GLY A 102 6.10 -4.98 -15.98
C GLY A 102 6.46 -4.55 -14.56
N ALA A 103 5.66 -4.96 -13.58
CA ALA A 103 5.87 -4.61 -12.17
C ALA A 103 6.87 -5.54 -11.50
N ASP A 104 7.58 -5.00 -10.52
CA ASP A 104 8.51 -5.73 -9.64
C ASP A 104 7.78 -6.31 -8.41
N ALA A 105 6.65 -5.70 -8.01
CA ALA A 105 5.79 -6.17 -6.92
C ALA A 105 4.32 -5.76 -7.15
N VAL A 106 3.39 -6.39 -6.43
CA VAL A 106 1.95 -6.06 -6.47
C VAL A 106 1.48 -5.59 -5.11
N ILE A 107 0.80 -4.46 -5.08
CA ILE A 107 0.10 -3.93 -3.90
C ILE A 107 -1.40 -4.14 -4.10
N TYR A 108 -2.06 -4.76 -3.10
CA TYR A 108 -3.48 -5.05 -3.14
C TYR A 108 -4.13 -4.87 -1.75
N GLY A 109 -5.47 -4.85 -1.66
CA GLY A 109 -6.24 -4.67 -0.43
C GLY A 109 -7.32 -5.73 -0.25
N HIS A 110 -8.54 -5.28 0.10
CA HIS A 110 -9.79 -6.05 0.16
C HIS A 110 -9.93 -7.06 1.31
N SER A 111 -8.89 -7.82 1.64
CA SER A 111 -8.98 -8.85 2.70
C SER A 111 -8.90 -8.28 4.11
N HIS A 112 -8.46 -7.04 4.27
CA HIS A 112 -8.14 -6.39 5.55
C HIS A 112 -7.05 -7.13 6.35
N THR A 113 -6.39 -8.11 5.75
CA THR A 113 -5.36 -8.91 6.39
C THR A 113 -4.00 -8.39 5.96
N PRO A 114 -3.20 -7.80 6.87
CA PRO A 114 -1.85 -7.39 6.53
C PRO A 114 -1.03 -8.62 6.16
N ARG A 115 -0.31 -8.55 5.04
CA ARG A 115 0.46 -9.68 4.52
C ARG A 115 1.55 -9.21 3.58
N PHE A 116 2.73 -9.77 3.74
CA PHE A 116 3.74 -9.84 2.70
C PHE A 116 3.91 -11.29 2.24
N ASP A 117 4.03 -11.51 0.93
CA ASP A 117 4.35 -12.83 0.38
C ASP A 117 5.42 -12.70 -0.71
N GLY A 118 6.65 -12.99 -0.34
CA GLY A 118 7.80 -13.05 -1.23
C GLY A 118 8.02 -14.43 -1.89
N SER A 119 7.18 -15.43 -1.59
CA SER A 119 7.32 -16.78 -2.15
C SER A 119 6.73 -16.91 -3.55
N THR A 120 5.92 -15.94 -3.98
CA THR A 120 5.33 -15.91 -5.32
C THR A 120 6.30 -15.33 -6.35
N ALA A 121 6.01 -15.54 -7.63
CA ALA A 121 6.87 -15.09 -8.74
C ALA A 121 6.99 -13.55 -8.86
N LEU A 122 6.14 -12.79 -8.19
CA LEU A 122 6.25 -11.36 -7.87
C LEU A 122 5.79 -11.19 -6.42
N PRO A 123 6.52 -10.44 -5.58
CA PRO A 123 6.09 -10.15 -4.22
C PRO A 123 4.69 -9.53 -4.17
N LEU A 124 3.88 -10.00 -3.23
CA LEU A 124 2.52 -9.51 -2.98
C LEU A 124 2.47 -8.80 -1.63
N ILE A 125 1.94 -7.58 -1.61
CA ILE A 125 1.87 -6.72 -0.42
C ILE A 125 0.42 -6.31 -0.17
N ASN A 126 -0.11 -6.63 1.00
CA ASN A 126 -1.37 -6.13 1.50
C ASN A 126 -1.11 -5.34 2.80
N PRO A 127 -1.42 -4.03 2.86
CA PRO A 127 -1.17 -3.24 4.07
C PRO A 127 -2.14 -3.58 5.22
N GLY A 128 -3.18 -4.38 4.96
CA GLY A 128 -4.29 -4.54 5.87
C GLY A 128 -5.21 -3.33 5.89
N SER A 129 -5.82 -3.06 7.04
CA SER A 129 -6.63 -1.86 7.27
C SER A 129 -6.27 -1.24 8.62
N HIS A 130 -5.98 0.06 8.60
CA HIS A 130 -5.72 0.83 9.84
C HIS A 130 -7.00 1.16 10.61
N ALA A 131 -8.14 1.24 9.91
CA ALA A 131 -9.41 1.74 10.45
C ALA A 131 -10.46 0.65 10.67
N GLN A 132 -10.49 -0.38 9.82
CA GLN A 132 -11.47 -1.47 9.88
C GLN A 132 -10.81 -2.86 9.71
N PRO A 133 -10.00 -3.31 10.68
CA PRO A 133 -9.18 -4.53 10.53
C PRO A 133 -9.98 -5.84 10.55
N ARG A 134 -11.26 -5.83 10.87
CA ARG A 134 -12.16 -7.02 10.86
C ARG A 134 -11.60 -8.21 11.65
N GLY A 135 -11.04 -7.94 12.82
CA GLY A 135 -10.43 -8.98 13.67
C GLY A 135 -8.96 -9.27 13.34
N ASN A 136 -8.43 -8.71 12.28
CA ASN A 136 -6.99 -8.73 12.02
C ASN A 136 -6.27 -7.62 12.83
N ARG A 137 -4.94 -7.61 12.77
CA ARG A 137 -4.14 -6.54 13.33
C ARG A 137 -4.36 -5.25 12.50
N PRO A 138 -4.68 -4.10 13.12
CA PRO A 138 -4.75 -2.84 12.38
C PRO A 138 -3.35 -2.48 11.86
N ALA A 139 -3.24 -2.11 10.58
CA ALA A 139 -1.93 -1.92 9.99
C ALA A 139 -1.95 -0.98 8.77
N HIS A 140 -0.75 -0.54 8.41
CA HIS A 140 -0.34 0.06 7.15
C HIS A 140 1.05 -0.47 6.77
N ALA A 141 1.49 -0.22 5.54
CA ALA A 141 2.86 -0.52 5.14
C ALA A 141 3.69 0.76 4.97
N GLU A 142 4.94 0.72 5.42
CA GLU A 142 5.97 1.74 5.19
C GLU A 142 7.08 1.11 4.35
N ILE A 143 7.50 1.79 3.27
CA ILE A 143 8.51 1.27 2.35
C ILE A 143 9.54 2.37 2.09
N GLU A 144 10.82 2.06 2.30
CA GLU A 144 11.93 3.00 2.18
C GLU A 144 13.09 2.38 1.41
N PRO A 145 13.92 3.19 0.73
CA PRO A 145 15.19 2.69 0.21
C PRO A 145 16.05 2.09 1.33
N ALA A 146 16.66 0.95 1.07
CA ALA A 146 17.65 0.38 1.99
C ALA A 146 18.78 1.38 2.20
N GLY A 147 19.07 1.74 3.45
CA GLY A 147 20.21 2.59 3.79
C GLY A 147 21.53 1.85 3.59
N ALA A 148 22.65 2.59 3.47
CA ALA A 148 23.98 2.01 3.35
C ALA A 148 24.36 1.07 4.53
N ALA A 149 23.71 1.22 5.69
CA ALA A 149 23.89 0.36 6.87
C ALA A 149 23.12 -0.96 6.77
N ASP A 150 22.08 -1.01 5.93
CA ASP A 150 21.19 -2.17 5.75
C ASP A 150 21.63 -3.06 4.57
N ALA A 151 22.51 -2.54 3.70
CA ALA A 151 23.12 -3.28 2.62
C ALA A 151 24.26 -4.18 3.19
N GLY A 152 23.92 -5.41 3.52
CA GLY A 152 24.89 -6.40 4.04
C GLY A 152 25.89 -6.89 2.98
N GLY A 153 26.69 -6.00 2.40
CA GLY A 153 27.73 -6.36 1.43
C GLY A 153 27.98 -5.27 0.39
N GLU A 154 29.15 -5.31 -0.27
CA GLU A 154 29.60 -4.44 -1.37
C GLU A 154 28.76 -4.70 -2.65
N GLY A 155 27.43 -4.54 -2.58
CA GLY A 155 26.51 -4.60 -3.73
C GLY A 155 25.89 -3.23 -3.96
N ASP A 156 25.67 -2.88 -5.21
CA ASP A 156 24.96 -1.67 -5.62
C ASP A 156 23.54 -1.72 -5.05
N ALA A 157 23.31 -1.04 -3.93
CA ALA A 157 22.02 -0.99 -3.21
C ALA A 157 20.95 -0.17 -3.98
N ALA A 158 21.26 0.23 -5.21
CA ALA A 158 20.32 0.95 -6.06
C ALA A 158 19.13 0.05 -6.44
N GLY A 159 17.98 0.33 -5.83
CA GLY A 159 16.74 -0.39 -6.10
C GLY A 159 16.34 -1.43 -5.05
N GLU A 160 17.07 -1.58 -3.94
CA GLU A 160 16.61 -2.37 -2.80
C GLU A 160 15.76 -1.50 -1.85
N LEU A 161 14.58 -2.00 -1.48
CA LEU A 161 13.68 -1.36 -0.53
C LEU A 161 13.48 -2.24 0.69
N ILE A 162 13.35 -1.61 1.85
CA ILE A 162 12.88 -2.24 3.08
C ILE A 162 11.43 -1.85 3.28
N GLY A 163 10.55 -2.84 3.39
CA GLY A 163 9.15 -2.67 3.73
C GLY A 163 8.86 -3.16 5.14
N ARG A 164 7.92 -2.49 5.81
CA ARG A 164 7.45 -2.84 7.15
C ARG A 164 5.94 -2.81 7.21
N LEU A 165 5.33 -3.79 7.86
CA LEU A 165 3.94 -3.73 8.30
C LEU A 165 3.92 -3.20 9.73
N VAL A 166 3.22 -2.07 9.92
CA VAL A 166 3.27 -1.27 11.13
C VAL A 166 1.87 -0.99 11.65
N THR A 167 1.67 -1.11 12.97
CA THR A 167 0.40 -0.74 13.60
C THR A 167 0.29 0.77 13.83
N PRO A 168 -0.94 1.31 14.03
CA PRO A 168 -1.10 2.71 14.45
C PRO A 168 -0.38 3.05 15.76
N ASP A 169 -0.06 2.07 16.59
CA ASP A 169 0.66 2.22 17.87
C ASP A 169 2.18 2.05 17.71
N SER A 170 2.71 2.12 16.48
CA SER A 170 4.13 2.07 16.12
C SER A 170 4.80 0.69 16.28
N GLU A 171 4.04 -0.39 16.47
CA GLU A 171 4.61 -1.74 16.48
C GLU A 171 4.91 -2.19 15.05
N VAL A 172 6.19 -2.46 14.75
CA VAL A 172 6.59 -3.18 13.54
C VAL A 172 6.46 -4.68 13.81
N PHE A 173 5.62 -5.38 13.07
CA PHE A 173 5.38 -6.80 13.28
C PHE A 173 5.81 -7.69 12.11
N GLU A 174 6.16 -7.09 10.99
CA GLU A 174 6.75 -7.78 9.83
C GLU A 174 7.68 -6.81 9.10
N GLU A 175 8.89 -7.26 8.76
CA GLU A 175 9.84 -6.54 7.91
C GLU A 175 10.19 -7.42 6.72
N PHE A 176 10.29 -6.83 5.54
CA PHE A 176 10.58 -7.54 4.29
C PHE A 176 11.46 -6.70 3.36
N ARG A 177 12.08 -7.37 2.40
CA ARG A 177 12.91 -6.72 1.38
C ARG A 177 12.28 -6.88 0.00
N LEU A 178 12.43 -5.83 -0.79
CA LEU A 178 12.05 -5.80 -2.19
C LEU A 178 13.27 -5.35 -2.98
N GLY A 179 13.61 -6.08 -4.02
CA GLY A 179 14.69 -5.78 -4.93
C GLY A 179 14.28 -6.14 -6.36
N ARG A 180 15.00 -5.61 -7.33
CA ARG A 180 14.91 -6.08 -8.72
C ARG A 180 15.61 -7.41 -8.89
#